data_7f3ae133a621e2000ce86b3645c5341a
#
_entry.id   7f3ae133a621e2000ce86b3645c5341a
#
_cell.length_a   1.000
_cell.length_b   1.000
_cell.length_c   1.000
_cell.angle_alpha   90.00
_cell.angle_beta   90.00
_cell.angle_gamma   90.00
#
_symmetry.space_group_name_H-M   'P 1'
#
loop_
_entity.id
_entity.type
_entity.pdbx_description
1 polymer ?
#
loop_
_entity_poly.entity_id
_entity_poly.type
_entity_poly.pdbx_seq_one_letter_code
_entity_poly.pdbx_strand_id
1 'polypeptide(L)'
;MRPAVRRTLIGGATIVVVALAAGLWILRGPGPMDFASGPRVALVDYRGANPTGVPASLAQASLVERGEYLARAADCMVCHTTPGGKEYVGGLAFKLPFGTLYSTNITPDKETGIGNYSDQDFLDAIHRGTRRDGARLYPAMPFTSYTYITDVDALAIKAYLFSLAPVRLAAPPNTLMFPFNQRWATIFWSALF
;
A
#
# COMPACT_ATOMS: atom_id res chain seq x y z
N MET A 1 -15.66 48.30 -17.79
CA MET A 1 -14.31 47.69 -17.77
C MET A 1 -13.65 47.89 -19.14
N ARG A 2 -12.42 48.45 -19.21
CA ARG A 2 -11.74 48.68 -20.49
C ARG A 2 -11.49 47.34 -21.23
N PRO A 3 -11.73 47.26 -22.55
CA PRO A 3 -11.62 45.99 -23.30
C PRO A 3 -10.24 45.32 -23.18
N ALA A 4 -9.18 46.08 -23.00
CA ALA A 4 -7.86 45.54 -22.74
C ALA A 4 -7.77 44.79 -21.41
N VAL A 5 -8.32 45.32 -20.32
CA VAL A 5 -8.34 44.67 -19.00
C VAL A 5 -9.13 43.40 -19.01
N ARG A 6 -10.26 43.37 -19.75
CA ARG A 6 -11.07 42.14 -19.92
C ARG A 6 -10.30 41.05 -20.67
N ARG A 7 -9.56 41.40 -21.72
CA ARG A 7 -8.71 40.47 -22.46
C ARG A 7 -7.59 39.88 -21.61
N THR A 8 -6.94 40.70 -20.81
CA THR A 8 -5.87 40.25 -19.90
C THR A 8 -6.40 39.34 -18.83
N LEU A 9 -7.57 39.63 -18.24
CA LEU A 9 -8.20 38.77 -17.23
C LEU A 9 -8.65 37.43 -17.82
N ILE A 10 -9.24 37.42 -19.03
CA ILE A 10 -9.62 36.18 -19.71
C ILE A 10 -8.38 35.37 -20.04
N GLY A 11 -7.33 35.97 -20.61
CA GLY A 11 -6.07 35.27 -20.89
C GLY A 11 -5.42 34.68 -19.64
N GLY A 12 -5.39 35.41 -18.54
CA GLY A 12 -4.88 34.93 -17.25
C GLY A 12 -5.68 33.74 -16.71
N ALA A 13 -7.02 33.87 -16.73
CA ALA A 13 -7.89 32.77 -16.30
C ALA A 13 -7.73 31.51 -17.16
N THR A 14 -7.59 31.67 -18.48
CA THR A 14 -7.35 30.54 -19.39
C THR A 14 -6.04 29.83 -19.08
N ILE A 15 -4.95 30.58 -18.85
CA ILE A 15 -3.65 30.00 -18.48
C ILE A 15 -3.76 29.20 -17.18
N VAL A 16 -4.43 29.76 -16.16
CA VAL A 16 -4.64 29.06 -14.89
C VAL A 16 -5.44 27.78 -15.08
N VAL A 17 -6.52 27.81 -15.85
CA VAL A 17 -7.33 26.61 -16.12
C VAL A 17 -6.54 25.55 -16.88
N VAL A 18 -5.76 25.95 -17.88
CA VAL A 18 -4.92 25.02 -18.65
C VAL A 18 -3.82 24.42 -17.76
N ALA A 19 -3.18 25.24 -16.90
CA ALA A 19 -2.18 24.77 -15.95
C ALA A 19 -2.76 23.79 -14.93
N LEU A 20 -3.96 24.08 -14.42
CA LEU A 20 -4.67 23.17 -13.50
C LEU A 20 -5.08 21.87 -14.21
N ALA A 21 -5.59 21.94 -15.44
CA ALA A 21 -5.96 20.76 -16.22
C ALA A 21 -4.73 19.90 -16.54
N ALA A 22 -3.63 20.51 -16.94
CA ALA A 22 -2.36 19.83 -17.20
C ALA A 22 -1.80 19.22 -15.90
N GLY A 23 -1.86 19.95 -14.78
CA GLY A 23 -1.47 19.45 -13.47
C GLY A 23 -2.30 18.23 -13.05
N LEU A 24 -3.63 18.32 -13.19
CA LEU A 24 -4.54 17.20 -12.90
C LEU A 24 -4.29 16.00 -13.84
N TRP A 25 -3.97 16.25 -15.10
CA TRP A 25 -3.64 15.18 -16.05
C TRP A 25 -2.31 14.50 -15.71
N ILE A 26 -1.29 15.27 -15.35
CA ILE A 26 0.00 14.76 -14.88
C ILE A 26 -0.17 13.99 -13.57
N LEU A 27 -0.98 14.52 -12.63
CA LEU A 27 -1.26 13.89 -11.35
C LEU A 27 -2.09 12.61 -11.47
N ARG A 28 -2.88 12.47 -12.53
CA ARG A 28 -3.57 11.20 -12.83
C ARG A 28 -2.60 10.10 -13.21
N GLY A 29 -1.44 10.42 -13.78
CA GLY A 29 -0.38 9.50 -14.22
C GLY A 29 -0.89 8.22 -14.89
N PRO A 30 -0.12 7.47 -15.60
CA PRO A 30 -0.44 6.07 -15.80
C PRO A 30 -0.46 5.44 -14.40
N GLY A 31 -1.56 4.78 -14.03
CA GLY A 31 -1.58 3.97 -12.82
C GLY A 31 -0.36 3.03 -12.81
N PRO A 32 0.16 2.68 -11.65
CA PRO A 32 1.42 1.90 -11.56
C PRO A 32 1.38 0.59 -12.35
N MET A 33 0.21 0.15 -12.76
CA MET A 33 -0.02 -1.10 -13.47
C MET A 33 -0.71 -0.96 -14.83
N ASP A 34 -0.71 0.23 -15.42
CA ASP A 34 -1.30 0.44 -16.76
C ASP A 34 -0.60 -0.37 -17.85
N PHE A 35 0.62 -0.85 -17.59
CA PHE A 35 1.34 -1.80 -18.46
C PHE A 35 0.88 -3.25 -18.26
N ALA A 36 0.20 -3.59 -17.19
CA ALA A 36 -0.30 -4.92 -16.92
C ALA A 36 -1.70 -5.08 -17.51
N SER A 37 -1.77 -5.51 -18.76
CA SER A 37 -3.04 -5.84 -19.41
C SER A 37 -3.50 -7.24 -19.01
N GLY A 38 -4.80 -7.41 -18.86
CA GLY A 38 -5.42 -8.71 -18.63
C GLY A 38 -6.25 -8.78 -17.35
N PRO A 39 -7.07 -9.83 -17.22
CA PRO A 39 -7.89 -10.03 -16.03
C PRO A 39 -6.99 -10.38 -14.83
N ARG A 40 -7.39 -9.93 -13.65
CA ARG A 40 -6.82 -10.41 -12.40
C ARG A 40 -7.31 -11.84 -12.16
N VAL A 41 -6.39 -12.75 -11.88
CA VAL A 41 -6.71 -14.14 -11.60
C VAL A 41 -6.17 -14.49 -10.21
N ALA A 42 -7.07 -14.97 -9.34
CA ALA A 42 -6.67 -15.45 -8.03
C ALA A 42 -5.76 -16.69 -8.17
N LEU A 43 -4.82 -16.86 -7.26
CA LEU A 43 -3.90 -17.98 -7.28
C LEU A 43 -4.62 -19.33 -7.30
N VAL A 44 -5.74 -19.45 -6.58
CA VAL A 44 -6.58 -20.66 -6.55
C VAL A 44 -7.17 -21.02 -7.91
N ASP A 45 -7.40 -20.02 -8.78
CA ASP A 45 -8.01 -20.19 -10.11
C ASP A 45 -6.99 -20.20 -11.24
N TYR A 46 -5.71 -19.94 -10.92
CA TYR A 46 -4.66 -19.90 -11.94
C TYR A 46 -4.40 -21.26 -12.53
N ARG A 47 -4.51 -21.38 -13.87
CA ARG A 47 -4.32 -22.60 -14.64
C ARG A 47 -3.25 -22.48 -15.74
N GLY A 48 -2.56 -21.34 -15.77
CA GLY A 48 -1.48 -21.09 -16.73
C GLY A 48 -0.23 -21.92 -16.46
N ALA A 49 0.72 -21.84 -17.39
CA ALA A 49 2.06 -22.39 -17.16
C ALA A 49 2.67 -21.70 -15.93
N ASN A 50 3.38 -22.48 -15.12
CA ASN A 50 4.04 -21.95 -13.93
C ASN A 50 5.33 -21.19 -14.31
N PRO A 51 5.28 -19.85 -14.49
CA PRO A 51 6.42 -19.10 -15.00
C PRO A 51 7.50 -18.89 -13.92
N THR A 52 7.18 -19.04 -12.64
CA THR A 52 8.02 -18.56 -11.53
C THR A 52 8.13 -19.54 -10.37
N GLY A 53 7.85 -20.81 -10.57
CA GLY A 53 8.01 -21.81 -9.51
C GLY A 53 6.88 -21.83 -8.47
N VAL A 54 5.68 -21.30 -8.79
CA VAL A 54 4.49 -21.49 -7.93
C VAL A 54 4.17 -22.98 -7.82
N PRO A 55 4.19 -23.60 -6.64
CA PRO A 55 3.92 -25.02 -6.51
C PRO A 55 2.49 -25.36 -6.96
N ALA A 56 2.34 -26.40 -7.78
CA ALA A 56 1.02 -26.86 -8.22
C ALA A 56 0.10 -27.25 -7.04
N SER A 57 0.68 -27.67 -5.92
CA SER A 57 -0.03 -27.97 -4.67
C SER A 57 -0.79 -26.78 -4.09
N LEU A 58 -0.38 -25.55 -4.37
CA LEU A 58 -1.07 -24.34 -3.86
C LEU A 58 -2.48 -24.17 -4.43
N ALA A 59 -2.80 -24.76 -5.58
CA ALA A 59 -4.16 -24.74 -6.11
C ALA A 59 -5.17 -25.47 -5.19
N GLN A 60 -4.69 -26.42 -4.39
CA GLN A 60 -5.49 -27.19 -3.43
C GLN A 60 -5.16 -26.88 -1.96
N ALA A 61 -4.24 -25.97 -1.72
CA ALA A 61 -3.85 -25.58 -0.38
C ALA A 61 -5.00 -24.88 0.37
N SER A 62 -4.96 -24.95 1.68
CA SER A 62 -5.86 -24.19 2.53
C SER A 62 -5.68 -22.67 2.32
N LEU A 63 -6.66 -21.90 2.76
CA LEU A 63 -6.58 -20.43 2.71
C LEU A 63 -5.33 -19.89 3.43
N VAL A 64 -4.99 -20.49 4.57
CA VAL A 64 -3.82 -20.11 5.39
C VAL A 64 -2.51 -20.44 4.67
N GLU A 65 -2.37 -21.63 4.09
CA GLU A 65 -1.15 -22.04 3.36
C GLU A 65 -0.93 -21.17 2.11
N ARG A 66 -2.01 -20.85 1.37
CA ARG A 66 -1.92 -19.89 0.26
C ARG A 66 -1.52 -18.50 0.74
N GLY A 67 -2.09 -18.08 1.86
CA GLY A 67 -1.77 -16.80 2.48
C GLY A 67 -0.32 -16.72 2.95
N GLU A 68 0.23 -17.80 3.49
CA GLU A 68 1.64 -17.87 3.85
C GLU A 68 2.54 -17.70 2.63
N TYR A 69 2.27 -18.46 1.56
CA TYR A 69 3.03 -18.34 0.33
C TYR A 69 2.98 -16.91 -0.22
N LEU A 70 1.78 -16.33 -0.30
CA LEU A 70 1.58 -14.98 -0.83
C LEU A 70 2.21 -13.90 0.06
N ALA A 71 2.14 -14.02 1.38
CA ALA A 71 2.77 -13.09 2.31
C ALA A 71 4.30 -13.10 2.19
N ARG A 72 4.89 -14.27 1.93
CA ARG A 72 6.33 -14.42 1.67
C ARG A 72 6.70 -13.87 0.29
N ALA A 73 5.93 -14.19 -0.74
CA ALA A 73 6.14 -13.70 -2.11
C ALA A 73 5.98 -12.17 -2.23
N ALA A 74 5.14 -11.57 -1.39
CA ALA A 74 4.91 -10.13 -1.31
C ALA A 74 5.87 -9.43 -0.32
N ASP A 75 6.91 -10.11 0.18
CA ASP A 75 7.93 -9.56 1.09
C ASP A 75 7.39 -8.95 2.40
N CYS A 76 6.18 -9.34 2.83
CA CYS A 76 5.59 -8.80 4.06
C CYS A 76 6.52 -8.99 5.26
N MET A 77 7.11 -10.19 5.38
CA MET A 77 8.00 -10.54 6.49
C MET A 77 9.28 -9.69 6.47
N VAL A 78 9.86 -9.44 5.30
CA VAL A 78 11.13 -8.71 5.15
C VAL A 78 11.04 -7.30 5.73
N CYS A 79 9.92 -6.61 5.46
CA CYS A 79 9.69 -5.25 5.95
C CYS A 79 9.13 -5.22 7.38
N HIS A 80 8.37 -6.24 7.79
CA HIS A 80 7.69 -6.25 9.08
C HIS A 80 8.39 -7.11 10.14
N THR A 81 9.71 -7.36 9.97
CA THR A 81 10.54 -8.09 10.93
C THR A 81 11.88 -7.37 11.12
N THR A 82 12.27 -7.11 12.36
CA THR A 82 13.61 -6.61 12.65
C THR A 82 14.62 -7.77 12.66
N PRO A 83 15.88 -7.54 12.29
CA PRO A 83 16.93 -8.57 12.43
C PRO A 83 16.96 -9.16 13.85
N GLY A 84 16.81 -10.48 13.96
CA GLY A 84 16.74 -11.18 15.24
C GLY A 84 15.45 -10.98 16.05
N GLY A 85 14.47 -10.23 15.50
CA GLY A 85 13.16 -10.03 16.11
C GLY A 85 12.16 -11.13 15.75
N LYS A 86 10.94 -11.02 16.32
CA LYS A 86 9.84 -11.90 15.98
C LYS A 86 9.25 -11.49 14.62
N GLU A 87 8.91 -12.48 13.82
CA GLU A 87 8.33 -12.29 12.49
C GLU A 87 7.02 -11.48 12.56
N TYR A 88 6.84 -10.57 11.62
CA TYR A 88 5.66 -9.72 11.42
C TYR A 88 5.36 -8.71 12.55
N VAL A 89 6.24 -8.57 13.53
CA VAL A 89 6.04 -7.64 14.67
C VAL A 89 6.40 -6.20 14.31
N GLY A 90 7.06 -5.99 13.18
CA GLY A 90 7.48 -4.66 12.75
C GLY A 90 8.71 -4.14 13.48
N GLY A 91 8.88 -2.82 13.52
CA GLY A 91 10.00 -2.15 14.15
C GLY A 91 11.23 -2.00 13.27
N LEU A 92 11.21 -2.49 12.02
CA LEU A 92 12.30 -2.28 11.07
C LEU A 92 12.41 -0.80 10.74
N ALA A 93 13.63 -0.25 10.85
CA ALA A 93 13.92 1.15 10.61
C ALA A 93 14.27 1.40 9.14
N PHE A 94 13.49 2.24 8.48
CA PHE A 94 13.77 2.80 7.15
C PHE A 94 14.38 4.18 7.34
N LYS A 95 15.71 4.26 7.22
CA LYS A 95 16.45 5.51 7.32
C LYS A 95 16.34 6.29 6.02
N LEU A 96 15.75 7.47 6.07
CA LEU A 96 15.52 8.38 4.95
C LEU A 96 16.30 9.68 5.18
N PRO A 97 16.60 10.46 4.14
CA PRO A 97 17.29 11.75 4.29
C PRO A 97 16.55 12.75 5.21
N PHE A 98 15.26 12.57 5.39
CA PHE A 98 14.36 13.43 6.18
C PHE A 98 13.84 12.77 7.46
N GLY A 99 14.49 11.70 7.93
CA GLY A 99 14.16 11.03 9.18
C GLY A 99 13.99 9.53 9.05
N THR A 100 13.46 8.89 10.08
CA THR A 100 13.28 7.43 10.12
C THR A 100 11.82 7.07 10.20
N LEU A 101 11.39 6.16 9.33
CA LEU A 101 10.15 5.43 9.43
C LEU A 101 10.38 4.07 10.06
N TYR A 102 9.40 3.59 10.80
CA TYR A 102 9.42 2.22 11.33
C TYR A 102 8.23 1.44 10.80
N SER A 103 8.47 0.18 10.39
CA SER A 103 7.40 -0.73 10.02
C SER A 103 6.50 -1.03 11.23
N THR A 104 5.22 -1.23 10.95
CA THR A 104 4.23 -1.50 11.98
C THR A 104 4.12 -2.99 12.27
N ASN A 105 3.60 -3.33 13.45
CA ASN A 105 3.18 -4.67 13.80
C ASN A 105 1.98 -5.08 12.93
N ILE A 106 2.09 -6.21 12.24
CA ILE A 106 1.01 -6.81 11.44
C ILE A 106 0.58 -8.19 11.95
N THR A 107 0.98 -8.54 13.18
CA THR A 107 0.39 -9.70 13.88
C THR A 107 -1.05 -9.40 14.31
N PRO A 108 -1.87 -10.42 14.67
CA PRO A 108 -3.26 -10.21 15.06
C PRO A 108 -3.42 -9.66 16.49
N ASP A 109 -2.43 -8.93 17.00
CA ASP A 109 -2.56 -8.20 18.24
C ASP A 109 -3.54 -7.04 18.10
N LYS A 110 -4.48 -6.92 19.01
CA LYS A 110 -5.57 -5.93 18.91
C LYS A 110 -5.15 -4.51 19.27
N GLU A 111 -4.07 -4.32 20.01
CA GLU A 111 -3.65 -3.01 20.49
C GLU A 111 -2.54 -2.43 19.62
N THR A 112 -1.56 -3.23 19.24
CA THR A 112 -0.38 -2.77 18.52
C THR A 112 -0.29 -3.28 17.08
N GLY A 113 -1.08 -4.30 16.72
CA GLY A 113 -1.11 -4.94 15.43
C GLY A 113 -2.38 -4.66 14.62
N ILE A 114 -2.74 -5.62 13.77
CA ILE A 114 -3.90 -5.53 12.89
C ILE A 114 -5.11 -6.36 13.37
N GLY A 115 -5.11 -6.83 14.63
CA GLY A 115 -6.13 -7.74 15.16
C GLY A 115 -7.56 -7.19 15.15
N ASN A 116 -7.73 -5.88 14.99
CA ASN A 116 -9.03 -5.23 14.84
C ASN A 116 -9.41 -4.88 13.40
N TYR A 117 -8.61 -5.29 12.40
CA TYR A 117 -8.92 -5.00 10.99
C TYR A 117 -10.04 -5.93 10.49
N SER A 118 -11.09 -5.35 9.95
CA SER A 118 -12.06 -6.07 9.12
C SER A 118 -11.39 -6.52 7.80
N ASP A 119 -12.11 -7.30 7.00
CA ASP A 119 -11.63 -7.66 5.65
C ASP A 119 -11.47 -6.41 4.79
N GLN A 120 -12.43 -5.49 4.86
CA GLN A 120 -12.36 -4.24 4.12
C GLN A 120 -11.20 -3.34 4.56
N ASP A 121 -10.94 -3.21 5.88
CA ASP A 121 -9.78 -2.45 6.36
C ASP A 121 -8.46 -3.01 5.82
N PHE A 122 -8.35 -4.33 5.72
CA PHE A 122 -7.16 -4.98 5.17
C PHE A 122 -7.02 -4.76 3.66
N LEU A 123 -8.12 -4.90 2.92
CA LEU A 123 -8.16 -4.62 1.47
C LEU A 123 -7.82 -3.15 1.19
N ASP A 124 -8.36 -2.21 1.96
CA ASP A 124 -8.07 -0.79 1.81
C ASP A 124 -6.59 -0.48 2.13
N ALA A 125 -5.99 -1.16 3.10
CA ALA A 125 -4.57 -1.01 3.41
C ALA A 125 -3.68 -1.53 2.27
N ILE A 126 -3.98 -2.70 1.73
CA ILE A 126 -3.19 -3.35 0.68
C ILE A 126 -3.38 -2.68 -0.68
N HIS A 127 -4.62 -2.37 -1.09
CA HIS A 127 -4.91 -1.87 -2.44
C HIS A 127 -4.85 -0.35 -2.55
N ARG A 128 -5.16 0.37 -1.46
CA ARG A 128 -5.34 1.83 -1.48
C ARG A 128 -4.40 2.58 -0.55
N GLY A 129 -3.59 1.85 0.22
CA GLY A 129 -2.71 2.46 1.21
C GLY A 129 -3.44 3.25 2.28
N THR A 130 -4.64 2.81 2.68
CA THR A 130 -5.45 3.48 3.69
C THR A 130 -5.60 2.58 4.92
N ARG A 131 -5.23 3.10 6.08
CA ARG A 131 -5.37 2.40 7.37
C ARG A 131 -6.82 2.43 7.84
N ARG A 132 -7.15 1.54 8.80
CA ARG A 132 -8.45 1.47 9.48
C ARG A 132 -8.92 2.81 10.06
N ASP A 133 -8.02 3.65 10.54
CA ASP A 133 -8.32 4.99 11.06
C ASP A 133 -8.45 6.07 9.96
N GLY A 134 -8.46 5.68 8.68
CA GLY A 134 -8.52 6.56 7.53
C GLY A 134 -7.19 7.25 7.18
N ALA A 135 -6.15 7.06 7.98
CA ALA A 135 -4.85 7.66 7.69
C ALA A 135 -4.17 6.97 6.50
N ARG A 136 -3.53 7.75 5.64
CA ARG A 136 -2.73 7.22 4.54
C ARG A 136 -1.48 6.53 5.04
N LEU A 137 -1.13 5.41 4.43
CA LEU A 137 0.17 4.76 4.62
C LEU A 137 1.27 5.61 4.00
N TYR A 138 2.47 5.53 4.57
CA TYR A 138 3.65 6.08 3.93
C TYR A 138 4.07 5.21 2.75
N PRO A 139 4.66 5.79 1.69
CA PRO A 139 5.07 5.06 0.48
C PRO A 139 6.13 3.98 0.71
N ALA A 140 6.76 3.94 1.89
CA ALA A 140 7.61 2.82 2.32
C ALA A 140 6.83 1.49 2.37
N MET A 141 5.50 1.55 2.56
CA MET A 141 4.61 0.43 2.28
C MET A 141 4.23 0.48 0.79
N PRO A 142 4.70 -0.47 -0.04
CA PRO A 142 4.54 -0.40 -1.49
C PRO A 142 3.14 -0.86 -1.93
N PHE A 143 2.07 -0.27 -1.37
CA PHE A 143 0.69 -0.66 -1.65
C PHE A 143 0.35 -0.54 -3.14
N THR A 144 0.99 0.36 -3.87
CA THR A 144 0.82 0.50 -5.32
C THR A 144 1.25 -0.76 -6.09
N SER A 145 2.20 -1.54 -5.56
CA SER A 145 2.62 -2.83 -6.13
C SER A 145 1.60 -3.94 -5.85
N TYR A 146 0.70 -3.75 -4.91
CA TYR A 146 -0.30 -4.76 -4.50
C TYR A 146 -1.70 -4.49 -5.04
N THR A 147 -1.91 -3.42 -5.80
CA THR A 147 -3.22 -3.05 -6.36
C THR A 147 -3.83 -4.13 -7.27
N TYR A 148 -3.00 -5.02 -7.81
CA TYR A 148 -3.42 -6.10 -8.71
C TYR A 148 -3.57 -7.46 -8.04
N ILE A 149 -3.22 -7.60 -6.78
CA ILE A 149 -3.58 -8.80 -6.01
C ILE A 149 -5.12 -8.87 -5.95
N THR A 150 -5.69 -10.06 -6.19
CA THR A 150 -7.14 -10.23 -6.06
C THR A 150 -7.57 -10.10 -4.61
N ASP A 151 -8.83 -9.73 -4.36
CA ASP A 151 -9.36 -9.68 -2.98
C ASP A 151 -9.24 -11.05 -2.30
N VAL A 152 -9.45 -12.14 -3.06
CA VAL A 152 -9.32 -13.52 -2.54
C VAL A 152 -7.89 -13.79 -2.07
N ASP A 153 -6.88 -13.38 -2.82
CA ASP A 153 -5.48 -13.56 -2.47
C ASP A 153 -5.05 -12.63 -1.32
N ALA A 154 -5.51 -11.39 -1.32
CA ALA A 154 -5.28 -10.47 -0.21
C ALA A 154 -5.89 -10.98 1.10
N LEU A 155 -7.12 -11.53 1.05
CA LEU A 155 -7.77 -12.13 2.21
C LEU A 155 -7.12 -13.45 2.63
N ALA A 156 -6.49 -14.19 1.72
CA ALA A 156 -5.64 -15.32 2.09
C ALA A 156 -4.41 -14.86 2.90
N ILE A 157 -3.73 -13.78 2.48
CA ILE A 157 -2.65 -13.17 3.27
C ILE A 157 -3.15 -12.79 4.67
N LYS A 158 -4.32 -12.12 4.76
CA LYS A 158 -4.92 -11.79 6.05
C LYS A 158 -5.16 -13.03 6.91
N ALA A 159 -5.74 -14.08 6.33
CA ALA A 159 -6.01 -15.33 7.06
C ALA A 159 -4.73 -15.93 7.64
N TYR A 160 -3.63 -15.92 6.89
CA TYR A 160 -2.33 -16.35 7.39
C TYR A 160 -1.83 -15.45 8.53
N LEU A 161 -1.83 -14.13 8.36
CA LEU A 161 -1.39 -13.22 9.42
C LEU A 161 -2.23 -13.37 10.70
N PHE A 162 -3.52 -13.65 10.55
CA PHE A 162 -4.43 -13.87 11.67
C PHE A 162 -4.30 -15.26 12.32
N SER A 163 -3.63 -16.21 11.66
CA SER A 163 -3.27 -17.51 12.25
C SER A 163 -2.01 -17.44 13.11
N LEU A 164 -1.24 -16.35 13.02
CA LEU A 164 -0.04 -16.15 13.81
C LEU A 164 -0.37 -15.85 15.28
N ALA A 165 0.57 -16.14 16.18
CA ALA A 165 0.43 -15.72 17.56
C ALA A 165 0.43 -14.19 17.68
N PRO A 166 -0.51 -13.57 18.38
CA PRO A 166 -0.50 -12.14 18.59
C PRO A 166 0.72 -11.74 19.44
N VAL A 167 1.42 -10.70 19.03
CA VAL A 167 2.57 -10.18 19.77
C VAL A 167 2.31 -8.71 20.08
N ARG A 168 2.17 -8.36 21.34
CA ARG A 168 1.97 -7.00 21.79
C ARG A 168 3.30 -6.25 21.85
N LEU A 169 3.61 -5.55 20.78
CA LEU A 169 4.79 -4.68 20.68
C LEU A 169 4.48 -3.52 19.74
N ALA A 170 4.51 -2.30 20.27
CA ALA A 170 4.36 -1.09 19.47
C ALA A 170 5.66 -0.79 18.72
N ALA A 171 5.56 -0.42 17.44
CA ALA A 171 6.70 0.09 16.70
C ALA A 171 7.19 1.41 17.32
N PRO A 172 8.49 1.72 17.25
CA PRO A 172 9.00 3.02 17.65
C PRO A 172 8.30 4.17 16.90
N PRO A 173 8.19 5.35 17.48
CA PRO A 173 7.61 6.50 16.80
C PRO A 173 8.49 6.95 15.64
N ASN A 174 7.86 7.31 14.52
CA ASN A 174 8.58 7.88 13.39
C ASN A 174 9.22 9.23 13.74
N THR A 175 10.42 9.49 13.24
CA THR A 175 11.19 10.72 13.50
C THR A 175 11.33 11.60 12.26
N LEU A 176 10.30 11.63 11.42
CA LEU A 176 10.30 12.42 10.18
C LEU A 176 10.24 13.92 10.46
N MET A 177 11.00 14.70 9.68
CA MET A 177 10.95 16.16 9.69
C MET A 177 9.70 16.69 8.96
N PHE A 178 9.29 17.91 9.29
CA PHE A 178 8.28 18.62 8.51
C PHE A 178 8.77 18.85 7.05
N PRO A 179 7.94 18.71 6.03
CA PRO A 179 6.51 18.35 6.06
C PRO A 179 6.24 16.83 6.02
N PHE A 180 7.26 15.97 5.99
CA PHE A 180 7.14 14.52 5.81
C PHE A 180 6.50 13.80 7.01
N ASN A 181 6.48 14.43 8.18
CA ASN A 181 5.75 13.96 9.36
C ASN A 181 4.24 14.20 9.26
N GLN A 182 3.77 14.90 8.22
CA GLN A 182 2.35 15.21 8.01
C GLN A 182 1.72 14.17 7.09
N ARG A 183 0.81 13.33 7.61
CA ARG A 183 0.18 12.29 6.80
C ARG A 183 -0.68 12.82 5.66
N TRP A 184 -1.24 14.02 5.77
CA TRP A 184 -1.95 14.64 4.65
C TRP A 184 -1.04 14.89 3.43
N ALA A 185 0.26 15.10 3.65
CA ALA A 185 1.21 15.30 2.55
C ALA A 185 1.38 14.04 1.68
N THR A 186 1.07 12.85 2.22
CA THR A 186 1.12 11.60 1.43
C THR A 186 0.02 11.52 0.37
N ILE A 187 -1.02 12.39 0.42
CA ILE A 187 -2.03 12.50 -0.63
C ILE A 187 -1.38 12.90 -1.96
N PHE A 188 -0.42 13.82 -1.92
CA PHE A 188 0.31 14.23 -3.14
C PHE A 188 1.12 13.08 -3.73
N TRP A 189 1.75 12.27 -2.88
CA TRP A 189 2.44 11.07 -3.32
C TRP A 189 1.46 10.08 -3.99
N SER A 190 0.36 9.76 -3.31
CA SER A 190 -0.64 8.84 -3.84
C SER A 190 -1.38 9.34 -5.10
N ALA A 191 -1.28 10.65 -5.40
CA ALA A 191 -1.83 11.22 -6.62
C ALA A 191 -0.83 11.14 -7.79
N LEU A 192 0.47 10.98 -7.50
CA LEU A 192 1.54 10.91 -8.51
C LEU A 192 1.92 9.46 -8.85
N PHE A 193 1.76 8.55 -7.90
CA PHE A 193 2.17 7.16 -7.94
C PHE A 193 1.07 6.23 -7.43
#